data_e271127b3a0793ceeb65435b09792ade
#
_entry.id   e271127b3a0793ceeb65435b09792ade
#
_cell.length_a   1.000
_cell.length_b   1.000
_cell.length_c   1.000
_cell.angle_alpha   90.00
_cell.angle_beta   90.00
_cell.angle_gamma   90.00
#
_symmetry.space_group_name_H-M   'P 1'
#
loop_
_entity.id
_entity.type
_entity.pdbx_description
1 polymer ?
#
loop_
_entity_poly.entity_id
_entity_poly.type
_entity_poly.pdbx_seq_one_letter_code
_entity_poly.pdbx_strand_id
1 'polypeptide(L)'
;MSSTCAIPARGQTGSEDHNGALLQSWPGASRVASSKVTGIQYLGAGSEEKTPAAATDTAASKRSKTDGEEDLFRPDPQYDEASYNPEGQVDIYGAKSAVEPPRPLLELGRQQYTSGMYDESSTLLGEKNPLLPGLSIYGDWRTAVAYNNNNGKDVAQIATRLNLDVDLKLTGTERIHAFFTPLQKGNADFTRFEFGGAYGNGKFNGEFDLNPQTLFFEGDFGSLYSGFSGNEASFDLPFTVGLFPLFLQNGIWANDAILGGAVSLPAKNSAALGLSNFDVTFFAAFDNVDNAGIIGADKGDNHLANLYGVTAFIDAFDGYIETGYGLVQGRDERDGLLTHFLTGAYSRRYANTVSNSTRLFANFGDDPEGKSDGFAIISENSLITSLPSTLLPYANFFAGFGNPQPLVDGNGAGILKNVGINFETDALTGYPKLDDSGSNVFGGAVGLQYLFNLDQQLVFEAAMVQPFEDDGIGAKDAQYGFGVRYQIPIDRAWLFRADATYQILEGGDEDNFGIRAEIRRKF
;
A
#
# COMPACT_ATOMS: atom_id res chain seq x y z
N MET A 1 -42.55 22.65 -13.22
CA MET A 1 -41.73 21.74 -14.00
C MET A 1 -40.38 21.73 -13.30
N SER A 2 -40.26 20.86 -12.34
CA SER A 2 -39.11 20.72 -11.47
C SER A 2 -38.24 19.61 -12.01
N SER A 3 -37.08 19.96 -12.56
CA SER A 3 -36.09 18.99 -13.06
C SER A 3 -35.19 18.63 -11.90
N THR A 4 -35.45 17.51 -11.26
CA THR A 4 -34.57 16.88 -10.29
C THR A 4 -33.41 16.27 -11.03
N CYS A 5 -32.25 16.90 -10.94
CA CYS A 5 -30.97 16.33 -11.38
C CYS A 5 -30.58 15.23 -10.38
N ALA A 6 -30.70 13.96 -10.77
CA ALA A 6 -30.21 12.84 -9.97
C ALA A 6 -28.68 12.86 -10.03
N ILE A 7 -28.04 13.12 -8.91
CA ILE A 7 -26.59 12.97 -8.73
C ILE A 7 -26.30 11.46 -8.73
N PRO A 8 -25.45 10.92 -9.65
CA PRO A 8 -25.08 9.52 -9.59
C PRO A 8 -24.26 9.28 -8.31
N ALA A 9 -24.65 8.28 -7.53
CA ALA A 9 -23.90 7.84 -6.36
C ALA A 9 -22.46 7.49 -6.78
N ARG A 10 -21.48 8.19 -6.22
CA ARG A 10 -20.07 7.94 -6.42
C ARG A 10 -19.73 6.53 -5.91
N GLY A 11 -19.34 5.63 -6.80
CA GLY A 11 -18.73 4.37 -6.43
C GLY A 11 -17.40 4.67 -5.74
N GLN A 12 -17.29 4.27 -4.49
CA GLN A 12 -16.07 4.44 -3.71
C GLN A 12 -15.13 3.26 -3.98
N THR A 13 -13.86 3.56 -4.24
CA THR A 13 -12.86 2.58 -4.66
C THR A 13 -11.93 2.25 -3.50
N GLY A 14 -11.86 0.98 -3.12
CA GLY A 14 -10.96 0.51 -2.06
C GLY A 14 -9.51 0.36 -2.53
N SER A 15 -8.59 0.80 -1.70
CA SER A 15 -7.16 0.94 -2.01
C SER A 15 -6.31 -0.31 -1.78
N GLU A 16 -6.90 -1.44 -1.41
CA GLU A 16 -6.14 -2.55 -0.78
C GLU A 16 -5.22 -3.35 -1.70
N ASP A 17 -5.38 -3.29 -3.01
CA ASP A 17 -4.78 -4.30 -3.86
C ASP A 17 -3.62 -3.88 -4.75
N HIS A 18 -3.41 -2.60 -4.92
CA HIS A 18 -2.22 -2.13 -5.65
C HIS A 18 -0.92 -2.27 -4.86
N ASN A 19 -1.03 -2.41 -3.53
CA ASN A 19 0.10 -2.28 -2.63
C ASN A 19 1.02 -3.49 -2.56
N GLY A 20 0.54 -4.67 -2.91
CA GLY A 20 1.34 -5.89 -2.81
C GLY A 20 2.36 -6.07 -3.94
N ALA A 21 2.01 -5.64 -5.14
CA ALA A 21 2.85 -5.81 -6.31
C ALA A 21 3.78 -4.60 -6.58
N LEU A 22 3.29 -3.38 -6.29
CA LEU A 22 4.04 -2.14 -6.54
C LEU A 22 5.13 -1.85 -5.51
N LEU A 23 4.99 -2.34 -4.27
CA LEU A 23 6.01 -2.19 -3.22
C LEU A 23 7.29 -3.01 -3.44
N GLN A 24 7.29 -3.96 -4.39
CA GLN A 24 8.47 -4.77 -4.68
C GLN A 24 9.44 -4.11 -5.66
N SER A 25 9.06 -3.06 -6.36
CA SER A 25 9.87 -2.43 -7.41
C SER A 25 10.60 -1.15 -6.99
N TRP A 26 10.29 -0.56 -5.84
CA TRP A 26 10.98 0.66 -5.37
C TRP A 26 12.04 0.37 -4.33
N PRO A 27 13.32 0.68 -4.58
CA PRO A 27 14.38 0.56 -3.56
C PRO A 27 14.25 1.53 -2.38
N GLY A 28 13.26 2.39 -2.35
CA GLY A 28 13.03 3.38 -1.29
C GLY A 28 11.66 3.30 -0.62
N ALA A 29 10.77 2.40 -1.07
CA ALA A 29 9.48 2.27 -0.41
C ALA A 29 9.64 1.51 0.91
N SER A 30 9.54 2.23 2.00
CA SER A 30 9.68 1.72 3.35
C SER A 30 8.69 0.59 3.60
N ARG A 31 9.20 -0.62 3.74
CA ARG A 31 8.46 -1.69 4.39
C ARG A 31 8.30 -1.36 5.87
N VAL A 32 7.19 -0.81 6.26
CA VAL A 32 6.68 -1.00 7.61
C VAL A 32 6.00 -2.37 7.62
N ALA A 33 6.81 -3.40 7.43
CA ALA A 33 6.47 -4.73 7.85
C ALA A 33 7.38 -5.00 9.03
N SER A 34 6.80 -5.25 10.16
CA SER A 34 7.53 -5.85 11.26
C SER A 34 8.22 -7.11 10.76
N SER A 35 9.51 -7.05 10.59
CA SER A 35 10.49 -8.11 10.80
C SER A 35 11.79 -7.77 10.08
N LYS A 36 12.85 -7.80 10.84
CA LYS A 36 14.23 -7.68 10.41
C LYS A 36 14.50 -8.49 9.15
N VAL A 37 14.79 -7.84 8.04
CA VAL A 37 15.56 -8.45 6.97
C VAL A 37 17.01 -8.01 7.17
N THR A 38 17.80 -8.94 7.62
CA THR A 38 19.25 -8.84 7.77
C THR A 38 19.87 -8.59 6.40
N GLY A 39 20.76 -7.61 6.34
CA GLY A 39 21.40 -7.14 5.13
C GLY A 39 22.10 -8.25 4.34
N ILE A 40 21.99 -8.14 3.04
CA ILE A 40 22.83 -8.86 2.11
C ILE A 40 24.21 -8.20 2.16
N GLN A 41 25.18 -8.86 2.79
CA GLN A 41 26.58 -8.50 2.67
C GLN A 41 27.07 -8.90 1.28
N TYR A 42 27.48 -7.91 0.49
CA TYR A 42 28.31 -8.15 -0.68
C TYR A 42 29.68 -8.65 -0.21
N LEU A 43 30.00 -9.91 -0.52
CA LEU A 43 31.34 -10.46 -0.35
C LEU A 43 32.26 -9.89 -1.42
N GLY A 44 33.12 -8.97 -1.02
CA GLY A 44 34.33 -8.60 -1.77
C GLY A 44 35.29 -9.79 -1.84
N ALA A 45 35.82 -10.02 -3.02
CA ALA A 45 36.79 -11.07 -3.30
C ALA A 45 38.14 -10.82 -2.60
N GLY A 46 38.70 -11.87 -2.02
CA GLY A 46 40.15 -11.97 -1.82
C GLY A 46 40.59 -12.45 -0.44
N SER A 47 40.96 -13.67 -0.37
CA SER A 47 42.20 -14.29 0.17
C SER A 47 41.98 -15.50 1.05
N GLU A 48 42.56 -16.56 0.53
CA GLU A 48 43.21 -17.69 1.19
C GLU A 48 42.45 -18.55 2.24
N GLU A 49 42.22 -19.73 1.77
CA GLU A 49 41.98 -20.99 2.38
C GLU A 49 42.80 -21.24 3.66
N LYS A 50 42.13 -21.39 4.79
CA LYS A 50 42.57 -22.26 5.88
C LYS A 50 41.38 -23.03 6.42
N THR A 51 41.34 -24.29 6.03
CA THR A 51 40.48 -25.31 6.63
C THR A 51 40.79 -25.43 8.13
N PRO A 52 39.84 -25.33 9.02
CA PRO A 52 39.89 -25.95 10.33
C PRO A 52 39.03 -27.22 10.33
N ALA A 53 39.61 -28.20 10.97
CA ALA A 53 39.13 -29.54 11.18
C ALA A 53 37.68 -29.60 11.72
N ALA A 54 37.02 -30.69 11.33
CA ALA A 54 35.76 -31.14 11.89
C ALA A 54 35.74 -31.08 13.42
N ALA A 55 34.87 -30.24 13.93
CA ALA A 55 34.36 -30.36 15.30
C ALA A 55 32.95 -30.92 15.19
N THR A 56 32.86 -32.22 15.41
CA THR A 56 31.67 -32.86 15.92
C THR A 56 31.26 -32.11 17.17
N ASP A 57 30.10 -31.48 17.16
CA ASP A 57 29.33 -31.42 18.39
C ASP A 57 27.84 -31.20 18.17
N THR A 58 27.19 -32.24 18.46
CA THR A 58 25.96 -32.47 19.16
C THR A 58 25.69 -31.38 20.23
N ALA A 59 24.88 -30.42 19.87
CA ALA A 59 23.99 -29.76 20.82
C ALA A 59 22.73 -29.34 20.08
N ALA A 60 21.89 -30.31 19.74
CA ALA A 60 20.48 -30.08 19.62
C ALA A 60 20.02 -29.57 21.00
N SER A 61 19.90 -28.27 21.15
CA SER A 61 19.22 -27.66 22.28
C SER A 61 17.80 -28.23 22.25
N LYS A 62 17.56 -29.25 23.04
CA LYS A 62 16.23 -29.68 23.44
C LYS A 62 15.59 -28.46 24.11
N ARG A 63 14.78 -27.69 23.38
CA ARG A 63 13.82 -26.79 23.98
C ARG A 63 13.01 -27.63 24.96
N SER A 64 13.25 -27.41 26.24
CA SER A 64 12.46 -27.98 27.31
C SER A 64 11.00 -27.54 27.13
N LYS A 65 10.13 -28.51 26.97
CA LYS A 65 8.67 -28.31 26.87
C LYS A 65 8.01 -27.99 28.22
N THR A 66 8.69 -27.36 29.14
CA THR A 66 8.20 -27.27 30.53
C THR A 66 8.03 -25.88 31.10
N ASP A 67 8.17 -24.79 30.37
CA ASP A 67 7.94 -23.46 30.95
C ASP A 67 6.99 -22.61 30.10
N GLY A 68 5.85 -23.20 29.75
CA GLY A 68 4.90 -22.61 28.81
C GLY A 68 4.07 -21.43 29.31
N GLU A 69 4.11 -21.06 30.58
CA GLU A 69 3.29 -19.95 31.10
C GLU A 69 4.05 -18.64 31.28
N GLU A 70 5.34 -18.68 31.59
CA GLU A 70 6.12 -17.44 31.75
C GLU A 70 6.56 -16.78 30.44
N ASP A 71 6.66 -17.55 29.34
CA ASP A 71 7.00 -17.01 28.02
C ASP A 71 5.81 -16.38 27.29
N LEU A 72 4.58 -16.58 27.78
CA LEU A 72 3.36 -16.07 27.15
C LEU A 72 3.25 -14.53 27.15
N PHE A 73 4.05 -13.81 27.91
CA PHE A 73 3.99 -12.35 28.06
C PHE A 73 5.31 -11.63 27.74
N ARG A 74 6.24 -12.30 27.09
CA ARG A 74 7.45 -11.62 26.61
C ARG A 74 7.12 -10.76 25.39
N PRO A 75 7.40 -9.45 25.43
CA PRO A 75 7.04 -8.54 24.35
C PRO A 75 7.85 -8.71 23.06
N ASP A 76 9.00 -9.37 23.10
CA ASP A 76 9.82 -9.62 21.91
C ASP A 76 10.61 -10.93 22.10
N PRO A 77 10.61 -11.86 21.14
CA PRO A 77 11.50 -13.02 21.23
C PRO A 77 12.94 -12.53 21.28
N GLN A 78 13.68 -12.96 22.30
CA GLN A 78 15.11 -12.70 22.35
C GLN A 78 15.74 -13.25 21.09
N TYR A 79 16.37 -12.36 20.33
CA TYR A 79 17.14 -12.75 19.18
C TYR A 79 18.37 -13.49 19.66
N ASP A 80 18.40 -14.79 19.45
CA ASP A 80 19.60 -15.57 19.70
C ASP A 80 20.57 -15.28 18.53
N GLU A 81 21.72 -14.69 18.82
CA GLU A 81 22.79 -14.45 17.84
C GLU A 81 23.51 -15.74 17.42
N ALA A 82 22.88 -16.89 17.60
CA ALA A 82 23.40 -18.16 17.11
C ALA A 82 23.66 -18.09 15.59
N SER A 83 24.69 -18.77 15.14
CA SER A 83 25.02 -18.86 13.73
C SER A 83 23.81 -19.33 12.91
N TYR A 84 23.63 -18.73 11.73
CA TYR A 84 22.51 -19.00 10.84
C TYR A 84 22.33 -20.52 10.62
N ASN A 85 21.16 -21.02 10.96
CA ASN A 85 20.76 -22.40 10.76
C ASN A 85 19.62 -22.45 9.74
N PRO A 86 19.88 -22.87 8.49
CA PRO A 86 18.84 -22.93 7.45
C PRO A 86 17.74 -23.96 7.78
N GLU A 87 18.07 -25.07 8.48
CA GLU A 87 17.07 -26.06 8.91
C GLU A 87 16.14 -25.51 9.99
N GLY A 88 16.69 -24.75 10.94
CA GLY A 88 15.90 -24.05 11.96
C GLY A 88 14.99 -22.98 11.38
N GLN A 89 15.36 -22.35 10.27
CA GLN A 89 14.50 -21.40 9.56
C GLN A 89 13.28 -22.11 8.95
N VAL A 90 13.46 -23.32 8.42
CA VAL A 90 12.35 -24.14 7.89
C VAL A 90 11.35 -24.48 9.01
N ASP A 91 11.84 -24.83 10.19
CA ASP A 91 10.98 -25.14 11.35
C ASP A 91 10.22 -23.89 11.84
N ILE A 92 10.89 -22.75 11.90
CA ILE A 92 10.29 -21.48 12.34
C ILE A 92 9.20 -21.02 11.39
N TYR A 93 9.44 -21.10 10.10
CA TYR A 93 8.53 -20.61 9.06
C TYR A 93 7.56 -21.68 8.52
N GLY A 94 7.45 -22.82 9.19
CA GLY A 94 6.48 -23.86 8.82
C GLY A 94 6.73 -24.44 7.44
N ALA A 95 8.01 -24.66 7.08
CA ALA A 95 8.42 -25.19 5.78
C ALA A 95 7.99 -24.29 4.58
N LYS A 96 7.82 -23.02 4.77
CA LYS A 96 7.50 -22.07 3.67
C LYS A 96 8.53 -22.08 2.55
N SER A 97 9.78 -22.49 2.82
CA SER A 97 10.82 -22.69 1.81
C SER A 97 10.52 -23.84 0.84
N ALA A 98 9.68 -24.81 1.25
CA ALA A 98 9.22 -25.89 0.37
C ALA A 98 8.04 -25.48 -0.52
N VAL A 99 7.52 -24.26 -0.31
CA VAL A 99 6.37 -23.75 -1.04
C VAL A 99 6.86 -23.02 -2.30
N GLU A 100 6.69 -23.62 -3.49
CA GLU A 100 6.96 -22.91 -4.74
C GLU A 100 6.01 -21.70 -4.88
N PRO A 101 6.50 -20.47 -5.10
CA PRO A 101 5.64 -19.32 -5.34
C PRO A 101 4.79 -19.53 -6.60
N PRO A 102 3.64 -18.85 -6.74
CA PRO A 102 2.92 -18.81 -8.00
C PRO A 102 3.86 -18.37 -9.11
N ARG A 103 3.81 -19.05 -10.25
CA ARG A 103 4.62 -18.67 -11.43
C ARG A 103 3.88 -17.59 -12.21
N PRO A 104 4.61 -16.65 -12.83
CA PRO A 104 4.02 -15.70 -13.76
C PRO A 104 3.21 -16.39 -14.86
N LEU A 105 2.14 -15.72 -15.32
CA LEU A 105 1.31 -16.20 -16.42
C LEU A 105 2.12 -16.37 -17.72
N LEU A 106 3.06 -15.45 -17.95
CA LEU A 106 4.03 -15.53 -19.04
C LEU A 106 5.40 -15.12 -18.53
N GLU A 107 6.42 -15.88 -18.91
CA GLU A 107 7.81 -15.60 -18.60
C GLU A 107 8.65 -15.88 -19.84
N LEU A 108 9.21 -14.85 -20.44
CA LEU A 108 10.06 -14.93 -21.64
C LEU A 108 11.45 -14.37 -21.35
N GLY A 109 12.46 -14.94 -21.95
CA GLY A 109 13.84 -14.57 -21.71
C GLY A 109 14.35 -15.13 -20.38
N ARG A 110 15.03 -14.31 -19.60
CA ARG A 110 15.61 -14.73 -18.33
C ARG A 110 14.51 -14.91 -17.27
N GLN A 111 14.40 -16.12 -16.77
CA GLN A 111 13.41 -16.45 -15.75
C GLN A 111 13.65 -15.67 -14.45
N GLN A 112 12.57 -15.20 -13.83
CA GLN A 112 12.62 -14.46 -12.57
C GLN A 112 13.07 -15.33 -11.39
N TYR A 113 12.65 -16.60 -11.39
CA TYR A 113 12.95 -17.59 -10.34
C TYR A 113 13.82 -18.72 -10.91
N THR A 114 15.09 -18.44 -11.12
CA THR A 114 16.06 -19.47 -11.56
C THR A 114 17.21 -19.56 -10.56
N SER A 115 17.77 -20.74 -10.42
CA SER A 115 18.96 -20.98 -9.60
C SER A 115 20.20 -21.04 -10.47
N GLY A 116 21.34 -20.63 -9.91
CA GLY A 116 22.63 -20.74 -10.55
C GLY A 116 23.15 -19.43 -11.14
N MET A 117 24.30 -19.53 -11.80
CA MET A 117 24.91 -18.42 -12.51
C MET A 117 24.18 -18.17 -13.82
N TYR A 118 24.15 -16.92 -14.23
CA TYR A 118 23.49 -16.52 -15.44
C TYR A 118 24.45 -16.59 -16.62
N ASP A 119 23.91 -16.92 -17.80
CA ASP A 119 24.67 -16.91 -19.04
C ASP A 119 25.20 -15.51 -19.38
N GLU A 120 26.22 -15.46 -20.22
CA GLU A 120 26.74 -14.21 -20.75
C GLU A 120 25.64 -13.41 -21.45
N SER A 121 25.66 -12.12 -21.27
CA SER A 121 24.65 -11.20 -21.78
C SER A 121 25.27 -10.16 -22.71
N SER A 122 24.45 -9.53 -23.53
CA SER A 122 24.90 -8.47 -24.43
C SER A 122 25.40 -7.23 -23.67
N THR A 123 26.50 -6.70 -24.08
CA THR A 123 27.14 -5.50 -23.50
C THR A 123 26.81 -4.21 -24.27
N LEU A 124 25.65 -4.15 -24.93
CA LEU A 124 25.23 -3.00 -25.72
C LEU A 124 25.20 -1.68 -24.90
N LEU A 125 24.83 -1.77 -23.63
CA LEU A 125 24.85 -0.65 -22.68
C LEU A 125 26.15 -0.59 -21.85
N GLY A 126 27.21 -1.30 -22.29
CA GLY A 126 28.50 -1.41 -21.64
C GLY A 126 28.66 -2.67 -20.81
N GLU A 127 29.92 -3.04 -20.54
CA GLU A 127 30.26 -4.25 -19.76
C GLU A 127 29.76 -4.17 -18.31
N LYS A 128 29.65 -2.95 -17.76
CA LYS A 128 29.21 -2.74 -16.38
C LYS A 128 27.70 -2.59 -16.21
N ASN A 129 26.97 -2.55 -17.32
CA ASN A 129 25.50 -2.57 -17.33
C ASN A 129 24.98 -3.51 -18.42
N PRO A 130 25.19 -4.82 -18.28
CA PRO A 130 24.84 -5.80 -19.30
C PRO A 130 23.33 -5.92 -19.49
N LEU A 131 22.90 -6.14 -20.73
CA LEU A 131 21.49 -6.41 -21.04
C LEU A 131 21.10 -7.80 -20.52
N LEU A 132 20.04 -7.84 -19.76
CA LEU A 132 19.47 -9.07 -19.16
C LEU A 132 17.97 -9.15 -19.48
N PRO A 133 17.58 -9.18 -20.77
CA PRO A 133 16.19 -9.02 -21.15
C PRO A 133 15.31 -10.15 -20.59
N GLY A 134 14.20 -9.77 -20.02
CA GLY A 134 13.19 -10.68 -19.52
C GLY A 134 11.83 -9.99 -19.49
N LEU A 135 10.79 -10.69 -19.95
CA LEU A 135 9.41 -10.25 -19.87
C LEU A 135 8.65 -11.16 -18.94
N SER A 136 8.03 -10.59 -17.92
CA SER A 136 7.14 -11.30 -17.02
C SER A 136 5.75 -10.67 -17.04
N ILE A 137 4.72 -11.50 -17.09
CA ILE A 137 3.33 -11.09 -16.89
C ILE A 137 2.80 -11.86 -15.69
N TYR A 138 2.41 -11.14 -14.66
CA TYR A 138 1.89 -11.68 -13.41
C TYR A 138 0.71 -10.85 -12.92
N GLY A 139 0.09 -11.28 -11.85
CA GLY A 139 -1.03 -10.53 -11.31
C GLY A 139 -2.00 -11.37 -10.51
N ASP A 140 -3.25 -10.95 -10.50
CA ASP A 140 -4.31 -11.67 -9.82
C ASP A 140 -5.68 -11.49 -10.49
N TRP A 141 -6.50 -12.52 -10.33
CA TRP A 141 -7.91 -12.50 -10.72
C TRP A 141 -8.78 -12.65 -9.49
N ARG A 142 -9.69 -11.69 -9.30
CA ARG A 142 -10.59 -11.60 -8.16
C ARG A 142 -12.02 -11.71 -8.62
N THR A 143 -12.81 -12.48 -7.89
CA THR A 143 -14.26 -12.54 -8.05
C THR A 143 -14.91 -12.49 -6.67
N ALA A 144 -15.84 -11.57 -6.48
CA ALA A 144 -16.55 -11.37 -5.23
C ALA A 144 -18.06 -11.41 -5.44
N VAL A 145 -18.74 -12.01 -4.47
CA VAL A 145 -20.19 -11.95 -4.31
C VAL A 145 -20.49 -11.11 -3.09
N ALA A 146 -21.39 -10.16 -3.20
CA ALA A 146 -21.76 -9.28 -2.10
C ALA A 146 -23.26 -8.99 -2.07
N TYR A 147 -23.72 -8.76 -0.86
CA TYR A 147 -24.99 -8.09 -0.57
C TYR A 147 -24.71 -6.91 0.35
N ASN A 148 -25.05 -5.72 -0.11
CA ASN A 148 -24.83 -4.48 0.60
C ASN A 148 -26.14 -3.70 0.72
N ASN A 149 -26.39 -3.11 1.88
CA ASN A 149 -27.33 -2.02 2.06
C ASN A 149 -26.54 -0.77 2.41
N ASN A 150 -26.60 0.22 1.55
CA ASN A 150 -25.94 1.53 1.75
C ASN A 150 -27.04 2.60 1.83
N ASN A 151 -27.34 3.09 3.03
CA ASN A 151 -28.36 4.11 3.30
C ASN A 151 -29.69 3.75 2.61
N GLY A 152 -30.21 2.55 2.94
CA GLY A 152 -31.47 2.03 2.43
C GLY A 152 -31.46 1.54 0.99
N LYS A 153 -30.31 1.50 0.32
CA LYS A 153 -30.17 0.99 -1.05
C LYS A 153 -29.52 -0.39 -1.05
N ASP A 154 -30.35 -1.39 -1.28
CA ASP A 154 -29.90 -2.78 -1.39
C ASP A 154 -29.25 -3.07 -2.74
N VAL A 155 -28.12 -3.76 -2.73
CA VAL A 155 -27.45 -4.27 -3.93
C VAL A 155 -26.92 -5.67 -3.68
N ALA A 156 -27.38 -6.63 -4.48
CA ALA A 156 -26.83 -7.99 -4.51
C ALA A 156 -26.13 -8.20 -5.85
N GLN A 157 -24.84 -8.55 -5.82
CA GLN A 157 -24.05 -8.62 -7.04
C GLN A 157 -22.94 -9.66 -6.97
N ILE A 158 -22.48 -10.06 -8.15
CA ILE A 158 -21.20 -10.72 -8.38
C ILE A 158 -20.37 -9.84 -9.28
N ALA A 159 -19.14 -9.55 -8.88
CA ALA A 159 -18.24 -8.69 -9.64
C ALA A 159 -16.87 -9.34 -9.78
N THR A 160 -16.16 -9.01 -10.86
CA THR A 160 -14.84 -9.57 -11.14
C THR A 160 -13.87 -8.49 -11.60
N ARG A 161 -12.59 -8.68 -11.23
CA ARG A 161 -11.47 -7.82 -11.61
C ARG A 161 -10.28 -8.69 -11.99
N LEU A 162 -9.59 -8.31 -13.04
CA LEU A 162 -8.32 -8.90 -13.46
C LEU A 162 -7.24 -7.83 -13.39
N ASN A 163 -6.22 -8.07 -12.62
CA ASN A 163 -5.02 -7.23 -12.51
C ASN A 163 -3.88 -7.91 -13.27
N LEU A 164 -3.25 -7.20 -14.19
CA LEU A 164 -2.12 -7.68 -14.98
C LEU A 164 -0.95 -6.71 -14.87
N ASP A 165 0.12 -7.16 -14.26
CA ASP A 165 1.40 -6.49 -14.22
C ASP A 165 2.30 -7.04 -15.33
N VAL A 166 2.87 -6.16 -16.12
CA VAL A 166 3.82 -6.46 -17.19
C VAL A 166 5.14 -5.82 -16.84
N ASP A 167 6.17 -6.63 -16.61
CA ASP A 167 7.53 -6.20 -16.29
C ASP A 167 8.46 -6.61 -17.41
N LEU A 168 8.95 -5.63 -18.18
CA LEU A 168 9.99 -5.79 -19.18
C LEU A 168 11.33 -5.33 -18.60
N LYS A 169 12.08 -6.27 -18.08
CA LYS A 169 13.43 -6.06 -17.60
C LYS A 169 14.39 -5.92 -18.76
N LEU A 170 15.23 -4.88 -18.76
CA LEU A 170 16.25 -4.64 -19.76
C LEU A 170 17.65 -4.97 -19.23
N THR A 171 17.96 -4.49 -18.03
CA THR A 171 19.25 -4.72 -17.36
C THR A 171 19.04 -5.10 -15.89
N GLY A 172 20.02 -4.92 -15.04
CA GLY A 172 19.89 -5.07 -13.59
C GLY A 172 19.01 -4.01 -12.94
N THR A 173 18.99 -2.79 -13.51
CA THR A 173 18.32 -1.60 -12.96
C THR A 173 17.26 -1.01 -13.89
N GLU A 174 17.43 -1.11 -15.18
CA GLU A 174 16.50 -0.53 -16.17
C GLU A 174 15.34 -1.49 -16.49
N ARG A 175 14.09 -1.00 -16.35
CA ARG A 175 12.86 -1.73 -16.59
C ARG A 175 11.76 -0.85 -17.14
N ILE A 176 10.82 -1.47 -17.83
CA ILE A 176 9.53 -0.87 -18.21
C ILE A 176 8.44 -1.66 -17.51
N HIS A 177 7.62 -0.96 -16.75
CA HIS A 177 6.46 -1.52 -16.08
C HIS A 177 5.18 -1.01 -16.71
N ALA A 178 4.19 -1.89 -16.82
CA ALA A 178 2.83 -1.51 -17.17
C ALA A 178 1.84 -2.31 -16.32
N PHE A 179 0.79 -1.64 -15.84
CA PHE A 179 -0.29 -2.27 -15.11
C PHE A 179 -1.61 -2.06 -15.83
N PHE A 180 -2.35 -3.13 -16.00
CA PHE A 180 -3.64 -3.14 -16.68
C PHE A 180 -4.73 -3.76 -15.83
N THR A 181 -5.96 -3.27 -16.00
CA THR A 181 -7.16 -3.81 -15.37
C THR A 181 -8.23 -4.10 -16.43
N PRO A 182 -8.05 -5.16 -17.26
CA PRO A 182 -8.89 -5.35 -18.47
C PRO A 182 -10.38 -5.49 -18.23
N LEU A 183 -10.82 -5.91 -17.04
CA LEU A 183 -12.22 -6.09 -16.69
C LEU A 183 -12.81 -4.91 -15.91
N GLN A 184 -12.15 -3.75 -16.01
CA GLN A 184 -12.55 -2.51 -15.36
C GLN A 184 -12.41 -1.35 -16.32
N LYS A 185 -13.31 -0.38 -16.24
CA LYS A 185 -13.23 0.89 -16.97
C LYS A 185 -13.26 2.05 -16.00
N GLY A 186 -12.24 2.92 -16.09
CA GLY A 186 -12.06 3.96 -15.07
C GLY A 186 -11.90 3.36 -13.67
N ASN A 187 -12.25 4.12 -12.64
CA ASN A 187 -12.00 3.73 -11.24
C ASN A 187 -13.15 2.96 -10.59
N ALA A 188 -14.34 2.87 -11.21
CA ALA A 188 -15.54 2.35 -10.53
C ALA A 188 -16.38 1.35 -11.35
N ASP A 189 -16.16 1.26 -12.65
CA ASP A 189 -16.97 0.40 -13.51
C ASP A 189 -16.28 -0.95 -13.71
N PHE A 190 -16.76 -1.96 -12.97
CA PHE A 190 -16.26 -3.33 -13.03
C PHE A 190 -17.19 -4.23 -13.81
N THR A 191 -16.65 -5.27 -14.41
CA THR A 191 -17.46 -6.36 -14.95
C THR A 191 -18.24 -7.02 -13.81
N ARG A 192 -19.57 -6.91 -13.85
CA ARG A 192 -20.46 -7.40 -12.80
C ARG A 192 -21.82 -7.85 -13.30
N PHE A 193 -22.46 -8.67 -12.51
CA PHE A 193 -23.88 -9.01 -12.65
C PHE A 193 -24.61 -8.63 -11.36
N GLU A 194 -25.62 -7.78 -11.49
CA GLU A 194 -26.48 -7.37 -10.37
C GLU A 194 -27.74 -8.26 -10.36
N PHE A 195 -27.94 -9.00 -9.27
CA PHE A 195 -29.10 -9.88 -9.11
C PHE A 195 -30.38 -9.11 -8.79
N GLY A 196 -30.24 -7.96 -8.14
CA GLY A 196 -31.33 -7.07 -7.76
C GLY A 196 -30.81 -5.88 -6.95
N GLY A 197 -31.66 -4.87 -6.76
CA GLY A 197 -31.36 -3.70 -5.94
C GLY A 197 -31.56 -2.38 -6.66
N ALA A 198 -30.97 -1.31 -6.15
CA ALA A 198 -31.20 0.07 -6.57
C ALA A 198 -30.81 0.35 -8.04
N TYR A 199 -29.94 -0.45 -8.63
CA TYR A 199 -29.39 -0.22 -9.96
C TYR A 199 -29.96 -1.11 -11.08
N GLY A 200 -30.83 -2.04 -10.76
CA GLY A 200 -31.55 -2.85 -11.73
C GLY A 200 -31.60 -4.34 -11.40
N ASN A 201 -32.64 -5.00 -11.84
CA ASN A 201 -32.86 -6.43 -11.64
C ASN A 201 -32.25 -7.23 -12.80
N GLY A 202 -31.29 -8.09 -12.51
CA GLY A 202 -30.71 -9.02 -13.46
C GLY A 202 -29.90 -8.37 -14.58
N LYS A 203 -29.17 -7.28 -14.30
CA LYS A 203 -28.35 -6.57 -15.27
C LYS A 203 -26.91 -7.06 -15.27
N PHE A 204 -26.44 -7.48 -16.44
CA PHE A 204 -25.00 -7.70 -16.68
C PHE A 204 -24.37 -6.42 -17.24
N ASN A 205 -23.26 -6.01 -16.63
CA ASN A 205 -22.37 -4.98 -17.12
C ASN A 205 -21.01 -5.61 -17.39
N GLY A 206 -20.60 -5.69 -18.65
CA GLY A 206 -19.30 -6.21 -19.05
C GLY A 206 -18.39 -5.07 -19.46
N GLU A 207 -17.26 -4.93 -18.81
CA GLU A 207 -16.25 -3.93 -19.11
C GLU A 207 -15.03 -4.58 -19.77
N PHE A 208 -14.44 -3.87 -20.72
CA PHE A 208 -13.18 -4.25 -21.33
C PHE A 208 -12.37 -2.99 -21.66
N ASP A 209 -11.26 -2.79 -20.95
CA ASP A 209 -10.35 -1.67 -21.16
C ASP A 209 -8.90 -2.17 -21.10
N LEU A 210 -8.09 -1.76 -22.06
CA LEU A 210 -6.66 -2.03 -22.14
C LEU A 210 -5.82 -0.75 -21.97
N ASN A 211 -6.43 0.34 -21.54
CA ASN A 211 -5.65 1.51 -21.15
C ASN A 211 -4.81 1.18 -19.93
N PRO A 212 -3.51 1.43 -19.95
CA PRO A 212 -2.66 1.17 -18.80
C PRO A 212 -3.05 2.10 -17.64
N GLN A 213 -3.21 1.53 -16.46
CA GLN A 213 -3.32 2.30 -15.22
C GLN A 213 -1.98 2.91 -14.82
N THR A 214 -0.88 2.20 -15.13
CA THR A 214 0.49 2.72 -15.06
C THR A 214 1.28 2.27 -16.27
N LEU A 215 2.20 3.12 -16.73
CA LEU A 215 3.18 2.79 -17.76
C LEU A 215 4.41 3.69 -17.57
N PHE A 216 5.47 3.13 -17.06
CA PHE A 216 6.66 3.91 -16.74
C PHE A 216 7.96 3.14 -16.97
N PHE A 217 9.02 3.90 -17.14
CA PHE A 217 10.39 3.43 -17.18
C PHE A 217 11.08 3.79 -15.86
N GLU A 218 11.78 2.84 -15.28
CA GLU A 218 12.66 3.06 -14.13
C GLU A 218 14.08 2.66 -14.46
N GLY A 219 15.04 3.26 -13.77
CA GLY A 219 16.44 2.97 -13.93
C GLY A 219 17.30 3.65 -12.87
N ASP A 220 18.62 3.51 -13.03
CA ASP A 220 19.60 4.16 -12.18
C ASP A 220 20.65 4.91 -13.01
N PHE A 221 20.79 6.23 -12.78
CA PHE A 221 21.77 7.04 -13.50
C PHE A 221 23.21 6.62 -13.21
N GLY A 222 23.51 6.08 -12.02
CA GLY A 222 24.82 5.54 -11.69
C GLY A 222 25.17 4.32 -12.54
N SER A 223 24.21 3.39 -12.68
CA SER A 223 24.33 2.19 -13.51
C SER A 223 24.48 2.54 -15.00
N LEU A 224 23.68 3.48 -15.49
CA LEU A 224 23.82 3.99 -16.88
C LEU A 224 25.17 4.64 -17.12
N TYR A 225 25.62 5.50 -16.19
CA TYR A 225 26.95 6.12 -16.28
C TYR A 225 28.05 5.05 -16.29
N SER A 226 27.96 4.06 -15.41
CA SER A 226 28.95 2.97 -15.33
C SER A 226 29.01 2.17 -16.63
N GLY A 227 27.86 1.88 -17.23
CA GLY A 227 27.77 1.22 -18.52
C GLY A 227 28.45 2.02 -19.64
N PHE A 228 28.04 3.26 -19.83
CA PHE A 228 28.56 4.10 -20.93
C PHE A 228 30.01 4.54 -20.76
N SER A 229 30.46 4.82 -19.52
CA SER A 229 31.81 5.30 -19.26
C SER A 229 32.86 4.18 -19.10
N GLY A 230 32.41 2.96 -18.81
CA GLY A 230 33.25 1.83 -18.41
C GLY A 230 33.89 1.98 -17.02
N ASN A 231 33.54 3.05 -16.27
CA ASN A 231 34.00 3.29 -14.92
C ASN A 231 32.85 3.08 -13.93
N GLU A 232 33.13 2.64 -12.72
CA GLU A 232 32.11 2.54 -11.68
C GLU A 232 31.65 3.92 -11.22
N ALA A 233 30.35 4.13 -11.17
CA ALA A 233 29.79 5.31 -10.55
C ALA A 233 30.04 5.26 -9.03
N SER A 234 30.33 6.40 -8.44
CA SER A 234 30.44 6.55 -6.98
C SER A 234 29.11 6.97 -6.34
N PHE A 235 28.03 6.89 -7.08
CA PHE A 235 26.69 7.32 -6.66
C PHE A 235 25.62 6.40 -7.23
N ASP A 236 24.53 6.25 -6.49
CA ASP A 236 23.27 5.70 -6.93
C ASP A 236 22.26 6.85 -7.03
N LEU A 237 21.54 6.90 -8.13
CA LEU A 237 20.53 7.91 -8.38
C LEU A 237 19.36 7.27 -9.15
N PRO A 238 18.55 6.47 -8.46
CA PRO A 238 17.35 5.87 -9.03
C PRO A 238 16.38 6.93 -9.53
N PHE A 239 15.77 6.66 -10.67
CA PHE A 239 14.77 7.52 -11.25
C PHE A 239 13.63 6.73 -11.87
N THR A 240 12.49 7.39 -12.04
CA THR A 240 11.36 6.89 -12.81
C THR A 240 10.76 7.99 -13.66
N VAL A 241 10.18 7.63 -14.81
CA VAL A 241 9.52 8.56 -15.72
C VAL A 241 8.38 7.87 -16.46
N GLY A 242 7.29 8.58 -16.64
CA GLY A 242 6.07 8.09 -17.29
C GLY A 242 4.85 8.23 -16.41
N LEU A 243 3.84 7.40 -16.62
CA LEU A 243 2.67 7.28 -15.77
C LEU A 243 3.02 6.30 -14.63
N PHE A 244 3.62 6.83 -13.57
CA PHE A 244 4.15 6.01 -12.47
C PHE A 244 3.32 6.14 -11.20
N PRO A 245 3.24 5.07 -10.39
CA PRO A 245 2.51 5.11 -9.13
C PRO A 245 3.26 5.94 -8.10
N LEU A 246 2.59 6.94 -7.52
CA LEU A 246 3.04 7.65 -6.34
C LEU A 246 2.31 7.12 -5.11
N PHE A 247 3.02 6.39 -4.27
CA PHE A 247 2.48 5.76 -3.08
C PHE A 247 3.31 6.14 -1.85
N LEU A 248 2.76 7.02 -1.00
CA LEU A 248 3.47 7.59 0.14
C LEU A 248 2.65 7.46 1.42
N GLN A 249 3.34 7.17 2.53
CA GLN A 249 2.76 6.98 3.85
C GLN A 249 1.62 5.94 3.86
N ASN A 250 1.89 4.74 3.36
CA ASN A 250 0.91 3.66 3.20
C ASN A 250 -0.30 4.06 2.33
N GLY A 251 -0.08 4.95 1.36
CA GLY A 251 -1.13 5.45 0.48
C GLY A 251 -2.09 6.45 1.13
N ILE A 252 -1.85 6.88 2.36
CA ILE A 252 -2.70 7.87 3.01
C ILE A 252 -2.46 9.25 2.41
N TRP A 253 -1.19 9.65 2.27
CA TRP A 253 -0.85 10.97 1.75
C TRP A 253 -0.85 11.04 0.23
N ALA A 254 -0.36 9.99 -0.45
CA ALA A 254 -0.43 9.88 -1.90
C ALA A 254 -0.71 8.44 -2.31
N ASN A 255 -1.67 8.25 -3.21
CA ASN A 255 -2.07 6.97 -3.79
C ASN A 255 -2.69 7.19 -5.17
N ASP A 256 -1.83 7.47 -6.15
CA ASP A 256 -2.25 7.78 -7.51
C ASP A 256 -1.18 7.39 -8.52
N ALA A 257 -1.57 7.22 -9.78
CA ALA A 257 -0.66 7.09 -10.91
C ALA A 257 -0.55 8.45 -11.61
N ILE A 258 0.59 9.11 -11.48
CA ILE A 258 0.83 10.46 -11.99
C ILE A 258 1.75 10.45 -13.21
N LEU A 259 1.49 11.31 -14.19
CA LEU A 259 2.33 11.43 -15.38
C LEU A 259 3.45 12.45 -15.16
N GLY A 260 4.67 11.96 -15.01
CA GLY A 260 5.82 12.82 -14.71
C GLY A 260 7.09 12.04 -14.48
N GLY A 261 7.82 12.40 -13.43
CA GLY A 261 9.06 11.71 -13.04
C GLY A 261 9.43 11.93 -11.59
N ALA A 262 10.24 11.02 -11.07
CA ALA A 262 10.84 11.12 -9.75
C ALA A 262 12.30 10.71 -9.76
N VAL A 263 13.06 11.23 -8.80
CA VAL A 263 14.47 10.89 -8.58
C VAL A 263 14.73 10.79 -7.08
N SER A 264 15.46 9.76 -6.67
CA SER A 264 15.78 9.50 -5.28
C SER A 264 17.27 9.62 -5.00
N LEU A 265 17.60 10.13 -3.82
CA LEU A 265 18.94 10.12 -3.22
C LEU A 265 18.93 9.09 -2.08
N PRO A 266 19.20 7.80 -2.38
CA PRO A 266 19.08 6.74 -1.40
C PRO A 266 20.27 6.66 -0.46
N ALA A 267 20.04 6.10 0.72
CA ALA A 267 21.06 5.64 1.68
C ALA A 267 22.12 6.71 2.00
N LYS A 268 21.69 7.94 2.28
CA LYS A 268 22.59 9.01 2.74
C LYS A 268 22.76 8.94 4.25
N ASN A 269 23.88 9.45 4.73
CA ASN A 269 24.15 9.65 6.15
C ASN A 269 24.69 11.05 6.40
N SER A 270 24.55 11.53 7.62
CA SER A 270 25.09 12.83 8.04
C SER A 270 25.57 12.78 9.48
N ALA A 271 26.88 12.70 9.66
CA ALA A 271 27.49 12.77 10.99
C ALA A 271 27.19 14.11 11.69
N ALA A 272 27.09 15.20 10.94
CA ALA A 272 26.79 16.52 11.48
C ALA A 272 25.38 16.64 12.07
N LEU A 273 24.42 15.90 11.51
CA LEU A 273 23.03 15.87 11.98
C LEU A 273 22.76 14.65 12.89
N GLY A 274 23.73 13.77 13.08
CA GLY A 274 23.55 12.53 13.85
C GLY A 274 22.61 11.53 13.16
N LEU A 275 22.46 11.61 11.83
CA LEU A 275 21.59 10.73 11.06
C LEU A 275 22.41 9.57 10.47
N SER A 276 21.95 8.34 10.75
CA SER A 276 22.61 7.13 10.27
C SER A 276 22.21 6.73 8.87
N ASN A 277 20.95 6.96 8.51
CA ASN A 277 20.40 6.67 7.21
C ASN A 277 19.24 7.60 6.89
N PHE A 278 19.21 8.14 5.67
CA PHE A 278 18.05 8.85 5.15
C PHE A 278 18.00 8.78 3.64
N ASP A 279 16.78 8.76 3.11
CA ASP A 279 16.48 8.83 1.70
C ASP A 279 15.71 10.12 1.42
N VAL A 280 15.96 10.76 0.29
CA VAL A 280 15.21 11.93 -0.17
C VAL A 280 14.75 11.68 -1.60
N THR A 281 13.45 11.82 -1.85
CA THR A 281 12.87 11.67 -3.18
C THR A 281 12.23 12.97 -3.61
N PHE A 282 12.58 13.44 -4.81
CA PHE A 282 11.94 14.54 -5.49
C PHE A 282 11.04 13.98 -6.59
N PHE A 283 9.85 14.55 -6.76
CA PHE A 283 8.93 14.15 -7.80
C PHE A 283 8.20 15.35 -8.40
N ALA A 284 7.82 15.21 -9.66
CA ALA A 284 6.98 16.19 -10.35
C ALA A 284 6.06 15.48 -11.33
N ALA A 285 4.82 15.94 -11.44
CA ALA A 285 3.87 15.49 -12.43
C ALA A 285 3.26 16.69 -13.15
N PHE A 286 2.94 16.48 -14.42
CA PHE A 286 2.43 17.51 -15.31
C PHE A 286 1.08 17.13 -15.91
N ASP A 287 0.57 15.96 -15.53
CA ASP A 287 -0.73 15.43 -15.94
C ASP A 287 -1.14 14.27 -15.03
N ASN A 288 -2.41 13.88 -15.11
CA ASN A 288 -3.00 12.79 -14.32
C ASN A 288 -2.80 13.00 -12.81
N VAL A 289 -3.17 14.19 -12.31
CA VAL A 289 -3.04 14.58 -10.90
C VAL A 289 -4.42 14.66 -10.28
N ASP A 290 -4.85 13.61 -9.59
CA ASP A 290 -6.14 13.57 -8.91
C ASP A 290 -6.03 14.22 -7.50
N ASN A 291 -6.14 15.55 -7.48
CA ASN A 291 -6.15 16.35 -6.25
C ASN A 291 -7.52 16.97 -6.00
N ALA A 292 -8.17 16.61 -4.91
CA ALA A 292 -9.53 17.04 -4.60
C ALA A 292 -9.65 18.56 -4.39
N GLY A 293 -8.59 19.23 -3.90
CA GLY A 293 -8.59 20.67 -3.67
C GLY A 293 -8.64 21.48 -4.96
N ILE A 294 -7.82 21.13 -5.95
CA ILE A 294 -7.71 21.86 -7.21
C ILE A 294 -8.76 21.41 -8.23
N ILE A 295 -8.98 20.11 -8.35
CA ILE A 295 -9.87 19.53 -9.38
C ILE A 295 -11.34 19.61 -8.93
N GLY A 296 -11.59 19.59 -7.61
CA GLY A 296 -12.94 19.59 -7.06
C GLY A 296 -13.67 18.27 -7.33
N ALA A 297 -14.97 18.37 -7.59
CA ALA A 297 -15.83 17.20 -7.81
C ALA A 297 -15.72 16.58 -9.20
N ASP A 298 -15.13 17.28 -10.18
CA ASP A 298 -15.04 16.85 -11.57
C ASP A 298 -13.81 15.97 -11.81
N LYS A 299 -13.92 14.71 -11.45
CA LYS A 299 -12.85 13.70 -11.56
C LYS A 299 -12.34 13.40 -13.00
N GLY A 300 -12.92 14.00 -14.02
CA GLY A 300 -12.45 13.89 -15.41
C GLY A 300 -11.33 14.85 -15.78
N ASP A 301 -11.01 15.78 -14.89
CA ASP A 301 -10.18 16.95 -15.18
C ASP A 301 -8.80 16.88 -14.50
N ASN A 302 -8.26 15.66 -14.28
CA ASN A 302 -6.96 15.45 -13.64
C ASN A 302 -5.75 15.98 -14.44
N HIS A 303 -5.97 16.50 -15.65
CA HIS A 303 -5.01 17.24 -16.46
C HIS A 303 -4.90 18.73 -16.08
N LEU A 304 -5.78 19.24 -15.21
CA LEU A 304 -5.85 20.65 -14.81
C LEU A 304 -4.88 21.03 -13.69
N ALA A 305 -3.98 20.15 -13.28
CA ALA A 305 -3.04 20.41 -12.22
C ALA A 305 -1.61 19.91 -12.54
N ASN A 306 -0.62 20.65 -12.05
CA ASN A 306 0.75 20.20 -11.90
C ASN A 306 1.03 19.87 -10.43
N LEU A 307 1.90 18.90 -10.20
CA LEU A 307 2.34 18.50 -8.88
C LEU A 307 3.85 18.57 -8.77
N TYR A 308 4.34 19.13 -7.68
CA TYR A 308 5.76 19.14 -7.34
C TYR A 308 5.92 18.71 -5.89
N GLY A 309 6.88 17.86 -5.59
CA GLY A 309 7.05 17.42 -4.22
C GLY A 309 8.43 16.89 -3.87
N VAL A 310 8.63 16.81 -2.57
CA VAL A 310 9.79 16.20 -1.95
C VAL A 310 9.36 15.40 -0.74
N THR A 311 9.94 14.23 -0.57
CA THR A 311 9.76 13.39 0.61
C THR A 311 11.10 12.98 1.17
N ALA A 312 11.15 12.78 2.48
CA ALA A 312 12.30 12.21 3.14
C ALA A 312 11.86 11.09 4.10
N PHE A 313 12.64 10.03 4.10
CA PHE A 313 12.57 8.92 5.03
C PHE A 313 13.86 8.89 5.84
N ILE A 314 13.77 8.94 7.17
CA ILE A 314 14.92 9.20 8.04
C ILE A 314 14.90 8.24 9.24
N ASP A 315 15.98 7.49 9.42
CA ASP A 315 16.25 6.73 10.64
C ASP A 315 16.78 7.67 11.72
N ALA A 316 15.96 7.97 12.72
CA ALA A 316 16.34 8.83 13.83
C ALA A 316 15.52 8.55 15.09
N PHE A 317 16.10 8.85 16.27
CA PHE A 317 15.43 8.78 17.58
C PHE A 317 14.86 7.40 17.93
N ASP A 318 15.56 6.34 17.58
CA ASP A 318 15.14 4.93 17.72
C ASP A 318 13.85 4.59 16.99
N GLY A 319 13.58 5.26 15.88
CA GLY A 319 12.40 5.09 15.05
C GLY A 319 12.61 5.62 13.65
N TYR A 320 11.51 5.78 12.92
CA TYR A 320 11.49 6.24 11.55
C TYR A 320 10.68 7.52 11.45
N ILE A 321 11.22 8.50 10.75
CA ILE A 321 10.50 9.72 10.39
C ILE A 321 10.25 9.67 8.89
N GLU A 322 9.00 9.82 8.51
CA GLU A 322 8.60 10.11 7.13
C GLU A 322 8.09 11.55 7.09
N THR A 323 8.59 12.36 6.17
CA THR A 323 8.12 13.73 6.02
C THR A 323 8.03 14.09 4.56
N GLY A 324 7.17 15.02 4.22
CA GLY A 324 7.00 15.46 2.84
C GLY A 324 6.37 16.83 2.73
N TYR A 325 6.65 17.44 1.60
CA TYR A 325 6.01 18.64 1.12
C TYR A 325 5.59 18.43 -0.32
N GLY A 326 4.35 18.79 -0.64
CA GLY A 326 3.79 18.81 -1.96
C GLY A 326 3.18 20.16 -2.29
N LEU A 327 3.29 20.55 -3.54
CA LEU A 327 2.71 21.75 -4.11
C LEU A 327 1.88 21.34 -5.32
N VAL A 328 0.59 21.60 -5.27
CA VAL A 328 -0.32 21.42 -6.41
C VAL A 328 -0.67 22.78 -6.98
N GLN A 329 -0.40 22.94 -8.26
CA GLN A 329 -0.63 24.18 -9.01
C GLN A 329 -1.67 23.91 -10.09
N GLY A 330 -2.74 24.70 -10.08
CA GLY A 330 -3.76 24.66 -11.12
C GLY A 330 -3.24 25.11 -12.49
N ARG A 331 -3.85 24.59 -13.54
CA ARG A 331 -3.58 24.91 -14.95
C ARG A 331 -4.89 25.25 -15.66
N ASP A 332 -4.77 25.89 -16.79
CA ASP A 332 -5.87 26.19 -17.72
C ASP A 332 -7.05 26.84 -16.98
N GLU A 333 -8.18 26.19 -16.82
CA GLU A 333 -9.36 26.71 -16.12
C GLU A 333 -9.14 26.88 -14.61
N ARG A 334 -8.11 26.26 -14.05
CA ARG A 334 -7.70 26.34 -12.64
C ARG A 334 -6.44 27.20 -12.44
N ASP A 335 -6.00 27.92 -13.47
CA ASP A 335 -4.81 28.77 -13.39
C ASP A 335 -4.94 29.81 -12.26
N GLY A 336 -3.84 30.00 -11.53
CA GLY A 336 -3.80 30.88 -10.37
C GLY A 336 -4.14 30.21 -9.03
N LEU A 337 -4.67 28.98 -9.02
CA LEU A 337 -4.89 28.24 -7.78
C LEU A 337 -3.60 27.52 -7.35
N LEU A 338 -3.31 27.56 -6.06
CA LEU A 338 -2.12 26.99 -5.47
C LEU A 338 -2.43 26.40 -4.11
N THR A 339 -2.19 25.10 -3.93
CA THR A 339 -2.42 24.41 -2.66
C THR A 339 -1.15 23.71 -2.18
N HIS A 340 -0.85 23.88 -0.92
CA HIS A 340 0.31 23.31 -0.23
C HIS A 340 -0.12 22.12 0.62
N PHE A 341 0.69 21.07 0.59
CA PHE A 341 0.48 19.85 1.37
C PHE A 341 1.73 19.54 2.19
N LEU A 342 1.55 19.33 3.47
CA LEU A 342 2.60 18.94 4.40
C LEU A 342 2.25 17.62 5.06
N THR A 343 3.25 16.79 5.29
CA THR A 343 3.09 15.58 6.06
C THR A 343 4.30 15.29 6.92
N GLY A 344 4.06 14.64 8.05
CA GLY A 344 5.10 14.13 8.93
C GLY A 344 4.58 12.92 9.69
N ALA A 345 5.36 11.88 9.76
CA ALA A 345 5.05 10.68 10.54
C ALA A 345 6.26 10.27 11.36
N TYR A 346 6.00 9.77 12.55
CA TYR A 346 7.01 9.16 13.39
C TYR A 346 6.53 7.77 13.84
N SER A 347 7.30 6.76 13.47
CA SER A 347 7.00 5.36 13.78
C SER A 347 8.05 4.79 14.72
N ARG A 348 7.61 4.25 15.85
CA ARG A 348 8.51 3.70 16.88
C ARG A 348 7.85 2.55 17.62
N ARG A 349 8.70 1.66 18.15
CA ARG A 349 8.30 0.65 19.11
C ARG A 349 8.64 1.14 20.53
N TYR A 350 7.63 1.23 21.40
CA TYR A 350 7.78 1.66 22.78
C TYR A 350 7.86 0.45 23.72
N ALA A 351 8.91 0.39 24.54
CA ALA A 351 9.15 -0.66 25.53
C ALA A 351 9.01 -2.09 24.97
N ASN A 352 9.25 -2.27 23.67
CA ASN A 352 9.03 -3.53 22.94
C ASN A 352 7.60 -4.09 23.04
N THR A 353 6.65 -3.28 23.51
CA THR A 353 5.27 -3.72 23.75
C THR A 353 4.27 -3.06 22.80
N VAL A 354 4.46 -1.80 22.46
CA VAL A 354 3.56 -1.06 21.57
C VAL A 354 4.32 -0.59 20.34
N SER A 355 3.88 -1.02 19.17
CA SER A 355 4.28 -0.42 17.90
C SER A 355 3.34 0.74 17.58
N ASN A 356 3.86 1.94 17.46
CA ASN A 356 3.09 3.14 17.18
C ASN A 356 3.59 3.82 15.93
N SER A 357 2.67 4.36 15.14
CA SER A 357 2.94 5.33 14.08
C SER A 357 1.98 6.50 14.25
N THR A 358 2.51 7.68 14.49
CA THR A 358 1.72 8.92 14.55
C THR A 358 2.01 9.75 13.31
N ARG A 359 0.94 10.12 12.59
CA ARG A 359 0.99 10.85 11.34
C ARG A 359 0.27 12.17 11.46
N LEU A 360 0.83 13.20 10.84
CA LEU A 360 0.29 14.54 10.75
C LEU A 360 0.15 14.90 9.28
N PHE A 361 -0.98 15.49 8.92
CA PHE A 361 -1.25 15.97 7.57
C PHE A 361 -1.80 17.39 7.67
N ALA A 362 -1.36 18.26 6.78
CA ALA A 362 -1.89 19.60 6.65
C ALA A 362 -1.94 20.01 5.18
N ASN A 363 -3.02 20.61 4.77
CA ASN A 363 -3.19 21.23 3.46
C ASN A 363 -3.79 22.62 3.62
N PHE A 364 -3.32 23.54 2.82
CA PHE A 364 -3.78 24.94 2.83
C PHE A 364 -3.46 25.62 1.50
N GLY A 365 -4.31 26.56 1.12
CA GLY A 365 -4.12 27.34 -0.08
C GLY A 365 -5.41 27.69 -0.79
N ASP A 366 -5.30 27.95 -2.08
CA ASP A 366 -6.43 28.32 -2.91
C ASP A 366 -7.10 27.09 -3.51
N ASP A 367 -8.40 27.04 -3.45
CA ASP A 367 -9.24 26.06 -4.13
C ASP A 367 -10.48 26.73 -4.72
N PRO A 368 -11.18 26.12 -5.69
CA PRO A 368 -12.34 26.71 -6.33
C PRO A 368 -13.52 26.99 -5.40
N GLU A 369 -13.61 26.26 -4.29
CA GLU A 369 -14.73 26.34 -3.34
C GLU A 369 -14.37 27.05 -2.04
N GLY A 370 -13.08 27.37 -1.81
CA GLY A 370 -12.56 27.99 -0.59
C GLY A 370 -12.64 27.10 0.65
N LYS A 371 -12.51 25.78 0.46
CA LYS A 371 -12.69 24.77 1.53
C LYS A 371 -11.51 23.80 1.64
N SER A 372 -10.33 24.13 1.08
CA SER A 372 -9.22 23.19 1.03
C SER A 372 -8.33 23.15 2.27
N ASP A 373 -8.55 24.04 3.23
CA ASP A 373 -7.71 24.08 4.43
C ASP A 373 -8.08 22.95 5.40
N GLY A 374 -7.10 22.17 5.81
CA GLY A 374 -7.32 21.07 6.74
C GLY A 374 -6.07 20.61 7.47
N PHE A 375 -6.31 20.01 8.63
CA PHE A 375 -5.28 19.36 9.43
C PHE A 375 -5.81 18.04 9.99
N ALA A 376 -5.03 16.99 9.93
CA ALA A 376 -5.37 15.72 10.55
C ALA A 376 -4.19 15.14 11.33
N ILE A 377 -4.52 14.48 12.43
CA ILE A 377 -3.62 13.60 13.19
C ILE A 377 -4.20 12.19 13.22
N ILE A 378 -3.36 11.20 12.91
CA ILE A 378 -3.71 9.79 12.97
C ILE A 378 -2.65 9.09 13.82
N SER A 379 -3.08 8.31 14.82
CA SER A 379 -2.21 7.49 15.65
C SER A 379 -2.60 6.03 15.51
N GLU A 380 -1.73 5.24 14.88
CA GLU A 380 -1.89 3.81 14.67
C GLU A 380 -1.10 3.06 15.74
N ASN A 381 -1.74 2.15 16.45
CA ASN A 381 -1.12 1.45 17.56
C ASN A 381 -1.41 -0.05 17.48
N SER A 382 -0.36 -0.87 17.58
CA SER A 382 -0.48 -2.33 17.67
C SER A 382 0.22 -2.81 18.95
N LEU A 383 -0.46 -3.65 19.69
CA LEU A 383 0.10 -4.28 20.88
C LEU A 383 0.90 -5.52 20.49
N ILE A 384 2.18 -5.55 20.86
CA ILE A 384 3.05 -6.71 20.68
C ILE A 384 2.82 -7.62 21.88
N THR A 385 2.10 -8.71 21.66
CA THR A 385 1.81 -9.72 22.68
C THR A 385 2.95 -10.73 22.79
N SER A 386 2.86 -11.64 23.74
CA SER A 386 3.75 -12.81 23.82
C SER A 386 3.59 -13.80 22.67
N LEU A 387 2.48 -13.68 21.92
CA LEU A 387 2.18 -14.45 20.71
C LEU A 387 2.10 -13.52 19.49
N PRO A 388 3.19 -12.80 19.12
CA PRO A 388 3.13 -11.75 18.11
C PRO A 388 2.80 -12.27 16.71
N SER A 389 3.01 -13.55 16.44
CA SER A 389 2.62 -14.22 15.20
C SER A 389 1.18 -14.74 15.20
N THR A 390 0.46 -14.59 16.31
CA THR A 390 -0.89 -15.15 16.47
C THR A 390 -1.91 -14.11 16.88
N LEU A 391 -1.57 -13.25 17.84
CA LEU A 391 -2.51 -12.31 18.45
C LEU A 391 -1.98 -10.89 18.39
N LEU A 392 -2.69 -10.02 17.68
CA LEU A 392 -2.33 -8.63 17.43
C LEU A 392 -3.54 -7.72 17.72
N PRO A 393 -3.71 -7.28 18.97
CA PRO A 393 -4.64 -6.22 19.29
C PRO A 393 -4.15 -4.89 18.71
N TYR A 394 -5.06 -4.06 18.26
CA TYR A 394 -4.73 -2.72 17.79
C TYR A 394 -5.77 -1.68 18.24
N ALA A 395 -5.34 -0.43 18.32
CA ALA A 395 -6.19 0.70 18.59
C ALA A 395 -5.67 1.93 17.84
N ASN A 396 -6.42 2.40 16.89
CA ASN A 396 -6.08 3.55 16.06
C ASN A 396 -7.00 4.72 16.41
N PHE A 397 -6.46 5.92 16.47
CA PHE A 397 -7.17 7.13 16.82
C PHE A 397 -6.91 8.20 15.78
N PHE A 398 -7.89 9.07 15.58
CA PHE A 398 -7.75 10.22 14.70
C PHE A 398 -8.52 11.44 15.18
N ALA A 399 -8.06 12.59 14.74
CA ALA A 399 -8.83 13.84 14.77
C ALA A 399 -8.47 14.65 13.52
N GLY A 400 -9.47 15.21 12.89
CA GLY A 400 -9.32 16.09 11.73
C GLY A 400 -10.09 17.37 11.90
N PHE A 401 -9.55 18.46 11.40
CA PHE A 401 -10.08 19.82 11.49
C PHE A 401 -10.06 20.44 10.11
N GLY A 402 -11.11 21.18 9.76
CA GLY A 402 -11.32 21.68 8.41
C GLY A 402 -11.51 20.51 7.44
N ASN A 403 -10.89 20.58 6.28
CA ASN A 403 -11.00 19.57 5.24
C ASN A 403 -9.62 18.97 4.92
N PRO A 404 -9.09 18.05 5.78
CA PRO A 404 -7.81 17.41 5.51
C PRO A 404 -7.90 16.49 4.29
N GLN A 405 -6.96 16.64 3.36
CA GLN A 405 -6.97 15.95 2.09
C GLN A 405 -5.64 15.23 1.84
N PRO A 406 -5.63 14.08 1.14
CA PRO A 406 -4.40 13.53 0.57
C PRO A 406 -3.83 14.48 -0.48
N LEU A 407 -2.52 14.40 -0.71
CA LEU A 407 -1.84 15.12 -1.78
C LEU A 407 -2.41 14.76 -3.16
N VAL A 408 -2.55 13.45 -3.41
CA VAL A 408 -3.23 12.88 -4.58
C VAL A 408 -3.88 11.55 -4.21
N ASP A 409 -5.08 11.30 -4.75
CA ASP A 409 -5.75 10.01 -4.59
C ASP A 409 -6.66 9.72 -5.80
N GLY A 410 -6.18 8.87 -6.72
CA GLY A 410 -6.90 8.45 -7.91
C GLY A 410 -8.21 7.71 -7.62
N ASN A 411 -8.38 7.20 -6.41
CA ASN A 411 -9.59 6.52 -5.97
C ASN A 411 -10.60 7.47 -5.29
N GLY A 412 -10.17 8.68 -4.92
CA GLY A 412 -10.97 9.65 -4.19
C GLY A 412 -11.37 9.18 -2.78
N ALA A 413 -10.51 8.40 -2.15
CA ALA A 413 -10.66 8.01 -0.75
C ALA A 413 -10.18 9.14 0.16
N GLY A 414 -10.77 9.22 1.35
CA GLY A 414 -10.40 10.21 2.36
C GLY A 414 -9.09 9.87 3.07
N ILE A 415 -8.68 10.79 3.95
CA ILE A 415 -7.41 10.66 4.71
C ILE A 415 -7.47 9.53 5.76
N LEU A 416 -8.67 9.08 6.16
CA LEU A 416 -8.87 8.04 7.18
C LEU A 416 -8.99 6.62 6.62
N LYS A 417 -8.84 6.42 5.31
CA LYS A 417 -9.07 5.14 4.61
C LYS A 417 -8.34 3.92 5.19
N ASN A 418 -7.23 4.10 5.89
CA ASN A 418 -6.42 3.02 6.46
C ASN A 418 -6.49 2.92 8.00
N VAL A 419 -7.42 3.62 8.64
CA VAL A 419 -7.54 3.62 10.11
C VAL A 419 -8.03 2.27 10.63
N GLY A 420 -8.86 1.56 9.86
CA GLY A 420 -9.37 0.24 10.23
C GLY A 420 -10.24 -0.37 9.12
N ILE A 421 -10.66 -1.61 9.31
CA ILE A 421 -11.47 -2.35 8.30
C ILE A 421 -12.85 -1.73 8.05
N ASN A 422 -13.38 -0.96 9.00
CA ASN A 422 -14.65 -0.24 8.82
C ASN A 422 -14.50 1.05 8.01
N PHE A 423 -13.28 1.52 7.74
CA PHE A 423 -12.97 2.67 6.89
C PHE A 423 -12.55 2.25 5.47
N GLU A 424 -12.36 0.96 5.26
CA GLU A 424 -11.99 0.40 3.97
C GLU A 424 -13.24 0.01 3.17
N THR A 425 -13.19 0.26 1.88
CA THR A 425 -14.13 -0.35 0.93
C THR A 425 -13.36 -0.89 -0.25
N ASP A 426 -13.90 -1.90 -0.93
CA ASP A 426 -13.45 -2.20 -2.28
C ASP A 426 -14.43 -1.58 -3.29
N ALA A 427 -13.92 -1.02 -4.34
CA ALA A 427 -14.74 -0.53 -5.43
C ALA A 427 -15.47 -1.68 -6.16
N LEU A 428 -14.94 -2.90 -6.07
CA LEU A 428 -15.44 -4.07 -6.79
C LEU A 428 -16.90 -4.37 -6.45
N THR A 429 -17.25 -4.26 -5.17
CA THR A 429 -18.59 -4.59 -4.69
C THR A 429 -19.33 -3.43 -4.03
N GLY A 430 -18.71 -2.26 -3.87
CA GLY A 430 -19.33 -1.12 -3.18
C GLY A 430 -19.65 -1.43 -1.72
N TYR A 431 -18.77 -2.15 -1.05
CA TYR A 431 -18.91 -2.54 0.36
C TYR A 431 -19.00 -1.30 1.26
N PRO A 432 -19.92 -1.25 2.24
CA PRO A 432 -20.12 -0.06 3.07
C PRO A 432 -18.89 0.26 3.92
N LYS A 433 -18.60 1.54 4.08
CA LYS A 433 -17.57 2.07 4.99
C LYS A 433 -18.11 3.25 5.79
N LEU A 434 -17.49 3.54 6.94
CA LEU A 434 -17.66 4.79 7.67
C LEU A 434 -17.08 5.96 6.89
N ASP A 435 -17.43 7.18 7.27
CA ASP A 435 -16.83 8.38 6.69
C ASP A 435 -15.32 8.36 6.90
N ASP A 436 -14.58 8.47 5.82
CA ASP A 436 -13.12 8.50 5.79
C ASP A 436 -12.52 9.86 5.42
N SER A 437 -13.35 10.90 5.30
CA SER A 437 -12.91 12.24 4.93
C SER A 437 -11.96 12.86 5.95
N GLY A 438 -12.20 12.63 7.23
CA GLY A 438 -11.48 13.29 8.31
C GLY A 438 -11.90 14.74 8.57
N SER A 439 -12.95 15.26 7.88
CA SER A 439 -13.38 16.65 7.98
C SER A 439 -14.16 16.89 9.27
N ASN A 440 -13.60 17.75 10.13
CA ASN A 440 -14.20 18.16 11.42
C ASN A 440 -14.70 16.99 12.29
N VAL A 441 -13.93 15.91 12.36
CA VAL A 441 -14.29 14.69 13.08
C VAL A 441 -13.16 14.20 13.99
N PHE A 442 -13.54 13.42 15.00
CA PHE A 442 -12.62 12.59 15.77
C PHE A 442 -13.18 11.19 15.93
N GLY A 443 -12.31 10.25 16.24
CA GLY A 443 -12.73 8.86 16.43
C GLY A 443 -11.57 7.88 16.46
N GLY A 444 -11.89 6.66 16.07
CA GLY A 444 -10.90 5.59 16.01
C GLY A 444 -11.49 4.23 15.70
N ALA A 445 -10.59 3.26 15.64
CA ALA A 445 -10.89 1.85 15.48
C ALA A 445 -10.14 1.04 16.52
N VAL A 446 -10.80 0.11 17.19
CA VAL A 446 -10.17 -0.86 18.07
C VAL A 446 -10.47 -2.26 17.55
N GLY A 447 -9.45 -3.07 17.45
CA GLY A 447 -9.61 -4.38 16.84
C GLY A 447 -8.66 -5.42 17.40
N LEU A 448 -8.96 -6.65 17.05
CA LEU A 448 -8.19 -7.82 17.38
C LEU A 448 -7.99 -8.65 16.13
N GLN A 449 -6.73 -8.83 15.75
CA GLN A 449 -6.35 -9.72 14.69
C GLN A 449 -5.81 -11.03 15.27
N TYR A 450 -6.41 -12.14 14.90
CA TYR A 450 -5.96 -13.47 15.24
C TYR A 450 -5.43 -14.18 13.99
N LEU A 451 -4.17 -14.63 14.04
CA LEU A 451 -3.49 -15.33 12.96
C LEU A 451 -3.39 -16.82 13.32
N PHE A 452 -4.01 -17.67 12.52
CA PHE A 452 -3.90 -19.12 12.65
C PHE A 452 -2.66 -19.58 11.88
N ASN A 453 -1.59 -19.98 12.55
CA ASN A 453 -0.34 -20.43 11.93
C ASN A 453 0.25 -19.47 10.88
N LEU A 454 0.05 -18.16 11.04
CA LEU A 454 0.46 -17.11 10.10
C LEU A 454 -0.22 -17.16 8.70
N ASP A 455 -1.12 -18.09 8.47
CA ASP A 455 -1.72 -18.30 7.15
C ASP A 455 -3.17 -17.79 7.10
N GLN A 456 -3.96 -18.10 8.13
CA GLN A 456 -5.33 -17.65 8.24
C GLN A 456 -5.40 -16.42 9.15
N GLN A 457 -6.32 -15.55 8.84
CA GLN A 457 -6.51 -14.29 9.57
C GLN A 457 -7.99 -14.12 9.90
N LEU A 458 -8.26 -13.76 11.14
CA LEU A 458 -9.57 -13.33 11.59
C LEU A 458 -9.41 -11.98 12.29
N VAL A 459 -10.15 -10.98 11.83
CA VAL A 459 -10.15 -9.63 12.42
C VAL A 459 -11.54 -9.32 12.93
N PHE A 460 -11.61 -8.80 14.14
CA PHE A 460 -12.79 -8.15 14.70
C PHE A 460 -12.44 -6.70 14.97
N GLU A 461 -13.32 -5.79 14.60
CA GLU A 461 -13.13 -4.36 14.80
C GLU A 461 -14.43 -3.68 15.19
N ALA A 462 -14.32 -2.73 16.12
CA ALA A 462 -15.31 -1.72 16.37
C ALA A 462 -14.70 -0.35 16.11
N ALA A 463 -15.42 0.52 15.43
CA ALA A 463 -14.94 1.85 15.03
C ALA A 463 -16.02 2.89 15.25
N MET A 464 -15.59 4.15 15.39
CA MET A 464 -16.50 5.28 15.49
C MET A 464 -15.94 6.51 14.78
N VAL A 465 -16.85 7.33 14.25
CA VAL A 465 -16.61 8.68 13.75
C VAL A 465 -17.58 9.61 14.47
N GLN A 466 -17.06 10.64 15.09
CA GLN A 466 -17.85 11.64 15.80
C GLN A 466 -17.55 13.01 15.24
N PRO A 467 -18.52 13.71 14.63
CA PRO A 467 -18.31 15.07 14.16
C PRO A 467 -18.17 16.06 15.33
N PHE A 468 -17.31 17.06 15.15
CA PHE A 468 -17.27 18.24 15.99
C PHE A 468 -18.38 19.23 15.56
N GLU A 469 -18.59 19.28 14.24
CA GLU A 469 -19.51 20.21 13.61
C GLU A 469 -19.89 19.67 12.22
N ASP A 470 -21.09 19.95 11.75
CA ASP A 470 -21.54 19.64 10.38
C ASP A 470 -21.06 20.76 9.44
N ASP A 471 -20.06 20.47 8.65
CA ASP A 471 -19.51 21.38 7.62
C ASP A 471 -20.02 21.06 6.20
N GLY A 472 -20.87 20.03 6.07
CA GLY A 472 -21.41 19.56 4.82
C GLY A 472 -20.42 18.78 3.94
N ILE A 473 -19.22 18.43 4.44
CA ILE A 473 -18.19 17.69 3.74
C ILE A 473 -18.03 16.29 4.33
N GLY A 474 -17.87 16.19 5.66
CA GLY A 474 -17.68 14.96 6.40
C GLY A 474 -18.96 14.33 6.93
N ALA A 475 -18.82 13.50 7.96
CA ALA A 475 -19.95 12.93 8.68
C ALA A 475 -20.79 14.05 9.32
N LYS A 476 -22.11 14.01 9.09
CA LYS A 476 -23.03 14.97 9.72
C LYS A 476 -23.30 14.63 11.17
N ASP A 477 -23.46 13.33 11.44
CA ASP A 477 -23.84 12.77 12.72
C ASP A 477 -22.87 11.63 13.08
N ALA A 478 -22.96 11.15 14.32
CA ALA A 478 -22.11 10.08 14.79
C ALA A 478 -22.35 8.79 14.00
N GLN A 479 -21.25 8.08 13.71
CA GLN A 479 -21.26 6.80 13.01
C GLN A 479 -20.50 5.77 13.85
N TYR A 480 -21.05 4.55 13.95
CA TYR A 480 -20.43 3.43 14.65
C TYR A 480 -20.38 2.23 13.71
N GLY A 481 -19.23 1.58 13.61
CA GLY A 481 -19.02 0.42 12.75
C GLY A 481 -18.57 -0.81 13.52
N PHE A 482 -19.09 -1.97 13.14
CA PHE A 482 -18.66 -3.28 13.63
C PHE A 482 -18.31 -4.15 12.43
N GLY A 483 -17.04 -4.53 12.33
CA GLY A 483 -16.52 -5.27 11.19
C GLY A 483 -15.90 -6.59 11.59
N VAL A 484 -16.07 -7.58 10.72
CA VAL A 484 -15.39 -8.88 10.81
C VAL A 484 -14.80 -9.22 9.45
N ARG A 485 -13.54 -9.64 9.44
CA ARG A 485 -12.85 -10.12 8.25
C ARG A 485 -12.23 -11.47 8.52
N TYR A 486 -12.48 -12.42 7.65
CA TYR A 486 -11.81 -13.71 7.64
C TYR A 486 -11.10 -13.91 6.31
N GLN A 487 -9.83 -14.34 6.38
CA GLN A 487 -9.01 -14.60 5.21
C GLN A 487 -8.23 -15.90 5.39
N ILE A 488 -8.21 -16.73 4.36
CA ILE A 488 -7.46 -17.99 4.33
C ILE A 488 -6.84 -18.23 2.96
N PRO A 489 -5.52 -18.46 2.86
CA PRO A 489 -4.92 -19.03 1.67
C PRO A 489 -5.36 -20.50 1.54
N ILE A 490 -6.05 -20.83 0.44
CA ILE A 490 -6.45 -22.21 0.13
C ILE A 490 -5.20 -22.99 -0.30
N ASP A 491 -4.39 -22.35 -1.14
CA ASP A 491 -3.07 -22.77 -1.52
C ASP A 491 -2.21 -21.52 -1.83
N ARG A 492 -1.10 -21.68 -2.52
CA ARG A 492 -0.18 -20.58 -2.84
C ARG A 492 -0.73 -19.56 -3.80
N ALA A 493 -1.59 -20.02 -4.70
CA ALA A 493 -2.19 -19.22 -5.74
C ALA A 493 -3.58 -18.71 -5.36
N TRP A 494 -4.31 -19.44 -4.50
CA TRP A 494 -5.69 -19.15 -4.18
C TRP A 494 -5.86 -18.63 -2.77
N LEU A 495 -6.59 -17.54 -2.65
CA LEU A 495 -6.98 -16.90 -1.41
C LEU A 495 -8.51 -16.78 -1.36
N PHE A 496 -9.09 -17.13 -0.23
CA PHE A 496 -10.48 -16.82 0.09
C PHE A 496 -10.54 -15.74 1.16
N ARG A 497 -11.45 -14.78 1.00
CA ARG A 497 -11.74 -13.73 1.97
C ARG A 497 -13.24 -13.58 2.15
N ALA A 498 -13.69 -13.38 3.37
CA ALA A 498 -15.05 -13.01 3.71
C ALA A 498 -15.05 -11.82 4.66
N ASP A 499 -15.91 -10.85 4.39
CA ASP A 499 -16.10 -9.65 5.20
C ASP A 499 -17.56 -9.50 5.56
N ALA A 500 -17.84 -8.98 6.75
CA ALA A 500 -19.15 -8.54 7.19
C ALA A 500 -19.01 -7.23 7.97
N THR A 501 -19.90 -6.27 7.72
CA THR A 501 -19.97 -5.01 8.47
C THR A 501 -21.41 -4.65 8.79
N TYR A 502 -21.58 -4.01 9.93
CA TYR A 502 -22.82 -3.34 10.31
C TYR A 502 -22.46 -1.96 10.84
N GLN A 503 -23.15 -0.93 10.33
CA GLN A 503 -22.85 0.45 10.67
C GLN A 503 -24.14 1.15 11.10
N ILE A 504 -24.10 1.74 12.29
CA ILE A 504 -25.16 2.54 12.85
C ILE A 504 -24.88 3.99 12.49
N LEU A 505 -25.81 4.61 11.78
CA LEU A 505 -25.74 6.01 11.38
C LEU A 505 -26.76 6.82 12.18
N GLU A 506 -26.33 7.80 12.97
CA GLU A 506 -27.23 8.70 13.67
C GLU A 506 -27.84 9.74 12.71
N GLY A 507 -28.74 10.58 13.19
CA GLY A 507 -29.29 11.70 12.41
C GLY A 507 -30.44 11.36 11.47
N GLY A 508 -30.91 10.09 11.46
CA GLY A 508 -32.06 9.65 10.66
C GLY A 508 -31.69 9.01 9.33
N ASP A 509 -30.42 8.79 9.06
CA ASP A 509 -29.96 7.94 7.97
C ASP A 509 -30.25 6.47 8.30
N GLU A 510 -30.49 5.63 7.28
CA GLU A 510 -30.64 4.19 7.48
C GLU A 510 -29.28 3.54 7.74
N ASP A 511 -29.25 2.55 8.64
CA ASP A 511 -28.05 1.79 8.96
C ASP A 511 -27.49 1.07 7.73
N ASN A 512 -26.17 1.00 7.64
CA ASN A 512 -25.49 0.27 6.60
C ASN A 512 -25.23 -1.19 7.02
N PHE A 513 -25.33 -2.09 6.06
CA PHE A 513 -24.96 -3.48 6.23
C PHE A 513 -24.26 -4.01 4.97
N GLY A 514 -23.20 -4.77 5.15
CA GLY A 514 -22.51 -5.43 4.04
C GLY A 514 -22.02 -6.82 4.42
N ILE A 515 -22.18 -7.76 3.48
CA ILE A 515 -21.56 -9.07 3.54
C ILE A 515 -20.93 -9.38 2.18
N ARG A 516 -19.72 -9.89 2.19
CA ARG A 516 -18.96 -10.19 0.99
C ARG A 516 -18.18 -11.49 1.13
N ALA A 517 -18.10 -12.25 0.05
CA ALA A 517 -17.17 -13.38 -0.09
C ALA A 517 -16.39 -13.21 -1.40
N GLU A 518 -15.08 -13.31 -1.33
CA GLU A 518 -14.16 -13.14 -2.44
C GLU A 518 -13.26 -14.36 -2.58
N ILE A 519 -13.02 -14.76 -3.81
CA ILE A 519 -11.96 -15.68 -4.18
C ILE A 519 -10.97 -14.95 -5.09
N ARG A 520 -9.68 -15.12 -4.80
CA ARG A 520 -8.59 -14.51 -5.55
C ARG A 520 -7.60 -15.58 -5.99
N ARG A 521 -7.20 -15.51 -7.25
CA ARG A 521 -6.13 -16.33 -7.80
C ARG A 521 -4.95 -15.44 -8.19
N LYS A 522 -3.78 -15.73 -7.64
CA LYS A 522 -2.49 -15.12 -8.03
C LYS A 522 -1.79 -15.99 -9.07
N PHE A 523 -1.05 -15.37 -9.97
CA PHE A 523 -0.25 -16.03 -11.00
C PHE A 523 0.98 -15.21 -11.36
#